data_c4f0f8b1d41a04e1f55d55b9db02481c
#
_entry.id   c4f0f8b1d41a04e1f55d55b9db02481c
#
_cell.length_a   1.000
_cell.length_b   1.000
_cell.length_c   1.000
_cell.angle_alpha   90.00
_cell.angle_beta   90.00
_cell.angle_gamma   90.00
#
_symmetry.space_group_name_H-M   'P 1'
#
loop_
_entity.id
_entity.type
_entity.pdbx_description
1 polymer ?
#
loop_
_entity_poly.entity_id
_entity_poly.type
_entity_poly.pdbx_seq_one_letter_code
_entity_poly.pdbx_strand_id
1 'polypeptide(L)'
;NQPPEAPNAELPMSTVRDQAKLGWLWANNGMWEGKQLIDPAYIAAGSKPGAGFRSMYGYLMWIENAEQFGAIGGVGNCYVNVMPSKQLVIAVMGNDAGLGQGGGWSSFQSLVNRIQD
;
A
#
# COMPACT_ATOMS: atom_id res chain seq x y z
N ASN A 1 -24.41 -20.75 -20.21
CA ASN A 1 -24.41 -19.28 -20.30
C ASN A 1 -23.24 -18.75 -19.46
N GLN A 2 -22.10 -18.59 -20.10
CA GLN A 2 -21.07 -17.75 -19.48
C GLN A 2 -21.58 -16.30 -19.48
N PRO A 3 -21.39 -15.54 -18.36
CA PRO A 3 -21.61 -14.12 -18.41
C PRO A 3 -20.71 -13.52 -19.52
N PRO A 4 -21.15 -12.46 -20.19
CA PRO A 4 -20.32 -11.79 -21.19
C PRO A 4 -18.97 -11.50 -20.53
N GLU A 5 -17.88 -11.88 -21.23
CA GLU A 5 -16.53 -11.54 -20.75
C GLU A 5 -16.53 -10.04 -20.44
N ALA A 6 -16.24 -9.72 -19.20
CA ALA A 6 -15.99 -8.34 -18.85
C ALA A 6 -14.92 -7.84 -19.83
N PRO A 7 -15.13 -6.69 -20.48
CA PRO A 7 -14.11 -6.13 -21.36
C PRO A 7 -12.81 -6.14 -20.54
N ASN A 8 -11.74 -6.68 -21.10
CA ASN A 8 -10.43 -6.80 -20.45
C ASN A 8 -10.17 -5.49 -19.71
N ALA A 9 -10.42 -5.48 -18.40
CA ALA A 9 -10.09 -4.35 -17.58
C ALA A 9 -8.57 -4.27 -17.65
N GLU A 10 -8.06 -3.37 -18.46
CA GLU A 10 -6.64 -3.06 -18.46
C GLU A 10 -6.31 -2.61 -17.05
N LEU A 11 -5.72 -3.51 -16.28
CA LEU A 11 -5.22 -3.15 -14.97
C LEU A 11 -4.16 -2.06 -15.16
N PRO A 12 -4.24 -0.97 -14.41
CA PRO A 12 -3.25 0.08 -14.53
C PRO A 12 -1.87 -0.52 -14.27
N MET A 13 -1.01 -0.45 -15.26
CA MET A 13 0.37 -0.89 -15.12
C MET A 13 1.20 0.26 -14.55
N SER A 14 2.02 -0.05 -13.56
CA SER A 14 2.90 0.92 -12.92
C SER A 14 4.26 0.30 -12.61
N THR A 15 5.25 1.14 -12.38
CA THR A 15 6.58 0.71 -11.93
C THR A 15 6.65 0.71 -10.41
N VAL A 16 7.65 0.02 -9.84
CA VAL A 16 7.90 0.08 -8.39
C VAL A 16 8.15 1.51 -7.93
N ARG A 17 8.79 2.33 -8.76
CA ARG A 17 9.03 3.75 -8.48
C ARG A 17 7.73 4.56 -8.41
N ASP A 18 6.77 4.28 -9.28
CA ASP A 18 5.48 4.96 -9.26
C ASP A 18 4.66 4.55 -8.04
N GLN A 19 4.72 3.29 -7.64
CA GLN A 19 4.11 2.81 -6.40
C GLN A 19 4.74 3.49 -5.17
N ALA A 20 6.06 3.67 -5.16
CA ALA A 20 6.75 4.40 -4.09
C ALA A 20 6.32 5.87 -4.04
N LYS A 21 6.14 6.54 -5.18
CA LYS A 21 5.61 7.92 -5.25
C LYS A 21 4.21 8.02 -4.67
N LEU A 22 3.34 7.06 -4.98
CA LEU A 22 2.00 7.01 -4.40
C LEU A 22 2.07 6.86 -2.87
N GLY A 23 2.90 5.96 -2.37
CA GLY A 23 3.13 5.82 -0.94
C GLY A 23 3.68 7.11 -0.30
N TRP A 24 4.58 7.80 -0.99
CA TRP A 24 5.14 9.07 -0.53
C TRP A 24 4.08 10.18 -0.46
N LEU A 25 3.16 10.22 -1.41
CA LEU A 25 2.01 11.13 -1.37
C LEU A 25 1.16 10.87 -0.12
N TRP A 26 0.91 9.61 0.22
CA TRP A 26 0.19 9.24 1.44
C TRP A 26 0.98 9.60 2.71
N ALA A 27 2.28 9.37 2.73
CA ALA A 27 3.15 9.73 3.85
C ALA A 27 3.15 11.23 4.16
N ASN A 28 2.94 12.05 3.13
CA ASN A 28 2.91 13.51 3.21
C ASN A 28 1.49 14.08 3.24
N ASN A 29 0.52 13.33 3.73
CA ASN A 29 -0.87 13.77 3.87
C ASN A 29 -1.49 14.31 2.57
N GLY A 30 -1.15 13.71 1.45
CA GLY A 30 -1.69 14.09 0.14
C GLY A 30 -1.00 15.29 -0.51
N MET A 31 0.11 15.75 0.04
CA MET A 31 0.88 16.86 -0.53
C MET A 31 1.99 16.33 -1.45
N TRP A 32 2.10 16.91 -2.63
CA TRP A 32 3.13 16.62 -3.61
C TRP A 32 3.73 17.90 -4.15
N GLU A 33 5.03 18.07 -4.04
CA GLU A 33 5.77 19.24 -4.54
C GLU A 33 5.10 20.59 -4.19
N GLY A 34 4.65 20.73 -2.95
CA GLY A 34 3.99 21.94 -2.45
C GLY A 34 2.52 22.09 -2.83
N LYS A 35 1.93 21.10 -3.55
CA LYS A 35 0.50 21.09 -3.90
C LYS A 35 -0.26 20.05 -3.11
N GLN A 36 -1.40 20.43 -2.56
CA GLN A 36 -2.35 19.51 -1.94
C GLN A 36 -3.15 18.80 -3.05
N LEU A 37 -2.82 17.53 -3.33
CA LEU A 37 -3.48 16.72 -4.35
C LEU A 37 -4.63 15.87 -3.78
N ILE A 38 -4.51 15.42 -2.54
CA ILE A 38 -5.53 14.64 -1.84
C ILE A 38 -5.82 15.35 -0.53
N ASP A 39 -7.09 15.44 -0.17
CA ASP A 39 -7.51 16.02 1.11
C ASP A 39 -6.86 15.27 2.28
N PRO A 40 -6.13 15.95 3.17
CA PRO A 40 -5.51 15.31 4.33
C PRO A 40 -6.54 14.64 5.25
N ALA A 41 -7.76 15.12 5.32
CA ALA A 41 -8.84 14.49 6.06
C ALA A 41 -9.21 13.11 5.49
N TYR A 42 -9.17 12.94 4.17
CA TYR A 42 -9.38 11.65 3.52
C TYR A 42 -8.29 10.64 3.89
N ILE A 43 -7.04 11.07 3.85
CA ILE A 43 -5.90 10.22 4.23
C ILE A 43 -5.98 9.85 5.71
N ALA A 44 -6.24 10.81 6.58
CA ALA A 44 -6.39 10.57 8.02
C ALA A 44 -7.55 9.60 8.33
N ALA A 45 -8.66 9.69 7.61
CA ALA A 45 -9.77 8.77 7.75
C ALA A 45 -9.43 7.37 7.23
N GLY A 46 -8.80 7.29 6.05
CA GLY A 46 -8.52 6.04 5.36
C GLY A 46 -7.37 5.23 5.96
N SER A 47 -6.47 5.86 6.69
CA SER A 47 -5.33 5.24 7.37
C SER A 47 -5.60 4.83 8.82
N LYS A 48 -6.84 4.92 9.27
CA LYS A 48 -7.24 4.48 10.62
C LYS A 48 -7.77 3.05 10.61
N PRO A 49 -7.46 2.26 11.66
CA PRO A 49 -8.08 0.95 11.85
C PRO A 49 -9.60 1.05 11.89
N GLY A 50 -10.27 0.11 11.23
CA GLY A 50 -11.73 0.04 11.25
C GLY A 50 -12.46 1.01 10.32
N ALA A 51 -11.75 1.81 9.52
CA ALA A 51 -12.37 2.68 8.52
C ALA A 51 -13.01 1.91 7.35
N GLY A 52 -12.59 0.67 7.14
CA GLY A 52 -13.07 -0.19 6.07
C GLY A 52 -13.80 -1.44 6.56
N PHE A 53 -13.92 -2.41 5.67
CA PHE A 53 -14.65 -3.66 5.86
C PHE A 53 -14.14 -4.53 7.03
N ARG A 54 -12.85 -4.41 7.37
CA ARG A 54 -12.21 -5.15 8.47
C ARG A 54 -11.50 -4.19 9.39
N SER A 55 -11.34 -4.57 10.66
CA SER A 55 -10.64 -3.78 11.67
C SER A 55 -9.21 -3.39 11.30
N MET A 56 -8.58 -4.14 10.39
CA MET A 56 -7.24 -3.88 9.87
C MET A 56 -7.24 -3.31 8.45
N TYR A 57 -8.35 -2.79 7.98
CA TYR A 57 -8.48 -2.28 6.61
C TYR A 57 -9.11 -0.89 6.61
N GLY A 58 -8.39 0.06 6.02
CA GLY A 58 -8.88 1.42 5.79
C GLY A 58 -9.43 1.59 4.39
N TYR A 59 -9.26 2.75 3.81
CA TYR A 59 -9.65 3.01 2.42
C TYR A 59 -8.60 2.46 1.46
N LEU A 60 -8.82 1.23 0.98
CA LEU A 60 -7.91 0.49 0.10
C LEU A 60 -6.49 0.27 0.68
N MET A 61 -6.34 0.43 1.99
CA MET A 61 -5.07 0.26 2.69
C MET A 61 -5.19 -0.77 3.80
N TRP A 62 -4.20 -1.63 3.92
CA TRP A 62 -4.03 -2.48 5.09
C TRP A 62 -3.38 -1.67 6.20
N ILE A 63 -3.95 -1.73 7.39
CA ILE A 63 -3.49 -1.00 8.57
C ILE A 63 -2.78 -1.99 9.49
N GLU A 64 -1.48 -1.89 9.58
CA GLU A 64 -0.68 -2.75 10.46
C GLU A 64 -0.76 -2.29 11.91
N ASN A 65 -0.63 -0.99 12.10
CA ASN A 65 -0.76 -0.31 13.39
C ASN A 65 -1.04 1.19 13.18
N ALA A 66 -1.05 1.97 14.25
CA ALA A 66 -1.36 3.41 14.17
C ALA A 66 -0.36 4.23 13.34
N GLU A 67 0.85 3.71 13.11
CA GLU A 67 1.94 4.43 12.45
C GLU A 67 2.36 3.79 11.11
N GLN A 68 1.74 2.68 10.75
CA GLN A 68 2.14 1.89 9.59
C GLN A 68 0.94 1.34 8.84
N PHE A 69 0.86 1.67 7.58
CA PHE A 69 -0.17 1.18 6.68
C PHE A 69 0.39 0.97 5.28
N GLY A 70 -0.36 0.30 4.42
CA GLY A 70 0.10 0.08 3.07
C GLY A 70 -0.86 -0.71 2.19
N ALA A 71 -0.46 -0.90 0.95
CA ALA A 71 -1.17 -1.72 -0.02
C ALA A 71 -0.44 -3.05 -0.22
N ILE A 72 -1.22 -4.12 -0.32
CA ILE A 72 -0.74 -5.44 -0.67
C ILE A 72 -1.42 -5.85 -1.96
N GLY A 73 -0.64 -6.13 -2.99
CA GLY A 73 -1.16 -6.64 -4.25
C GLY A 73 -1.67 -8.07 -4.12
N GLY A 74 -2.81 -8.37 -4.75
CA GLY A 74 -3.40 -9.71 -4.70
C GLY A 74 -2.69 -10.75 -5.55
N VAL A 75 -1.85 -10.35 -6.48
CA VAL A 75 -1.09 -11.21 -7.39
C VAL A 75 0.37 -10.78 -7.37
N GLY A 76 1.24 -11.72 -7.08
CA GLY A 76 2.67 -11.46 -6.91
C GLY A 76 3.01 -10.80 -5.58
N ASN A 77 4.29 -10.69 -5.27
CA ASN A 77 4.77 -10.02 -4.08
C ASN A 77 4.90 -8.51 -4.32
N CYS A 78 3.78 -7.82 -4.39
CA CYS A 78 3.72 -6.38 -4.59
C CYS A 78 3.26 -5.72 -3.28
N TYR A 79 4.13 -4.93 -2.68
CA TYR A 79 3.87 -4.25 -1.41
C TYR A 79 4.26 -2.79 -1.50
N VAL A 80 3.43 -1.92 -0.93
CA VAL A 80 3.80 -0.56 -0.59
C VAL A 80 3.56 -0.37 0.89
N ASN A 81 4.59 -0.08 1.63
CA ASN A 81 4.51 0.16 3.06
C ASN A 81 4.82 1.62 3.35
N VAL A 82 3.97 2.26 4.13
CA VAL A 82 4.03 3.68 4.44
C VAL A 82 4.15 3.87 5.94
N MET A 83 5.19 4.55 6.35
CA MET A 83 5.47 4.90 7.76
C MET A 83 5.69 6.41 7.86
N PRO A 84 4.62 7.19 8.03
CA PRO A 84 4.72 8.66 8.01
C PRO A 84 5.63 9.23 9.10
N SER A 85 5.61 8.67 10.30
CA SER A 85 6.46 9.12 11.41
C SER A 85 7.95 8.97 11.16
N LYS A 86 8.33 8.00 10.31
CA LYS A 86 9.72 7.76 9.89
C LYS A 86 10.07 8.44 8.58
N GLN A 87 9.13 9.12 7.94
CA GLN A 87 9.28 9.65 6.58
C GLN A 87 9.81 8.57 5.61
N LEU A 88 9.25 7.37 5.72
CA LEU A 88 9.72 6.20 5.00
C LEU A 88 8.59 5.54 4.20
N VAL A 89 8.90 5.23 2.96
CA VAL A 89 8.06 4.41 2.08
C VAL A 89 8.93 3.32 1.49
N ILE A 90 8.44 2.09 1.54
CA ILE A 90 9.09 0.95 0.90
C ILE A 90 8.12 0.34 -0.09
N ALA A 91 8.50 0.28 -1.34
CA ALA A 91 7.75 -0.39 -2.39
C ALA A 91 8.54 -1.59 -2.92
N VAL A 92 7.86 -2.71 -3.04
CA VAL A 92 8.42 -3.94 -3.59
C VAL A 92 7.49 -4.44 -4.68
N MET A 93 8.06 -4.79 -5.81
CA MET A 93 7.38 -5.53 -6.88
C MET A 93 8.19 -6.76 -7.20
N GLY A 94 7.58 -7.91 -7.11
CA GLY A 94 8.25 -9.17 -7.37
C GLY A 94 7.37 -10.16 -8.11
N ASN A 95 7.99 -11.18 -8.67
CA ASN A 95 7.29 -12.33 -9.22
C ASN A 95 7.21 -13.40 -8.14
N ASP A 96 6.01 -13.94 -7.93
CA ASP A 96 5.68 -14.88 -6.86
C ASP A 96 6.25 -16.30 -7.05
N ALA A 97 7.25 -16.47 -7.87
CA ALA A 97 7.83 -17.77 -8.11
C ALA A 97 8.46 -18.34 -6.83
N GLY A 98 7.65 -18.94 -5.96
CA GLY A 98 8.09 -19.82 -4.90
C GLY A 98 7.97 -19.35 -3.45
N LEU A 99 7.42 -18.18 -3.18
CA LEU A 99 7.26 -17.68 -1.81
C LEU A 99 5.83 -17.78 -1.28
N GLY A 100 5.07 -18.74 -1.59
CA GLY A 100 3.71 -18.99 -1.10
C GLY A 100 2.94 -17.80 -0.52
N GLN A 101 1.65 -17.75 -0.68
CA GLN A 101 0.83 -16.63 -0.20
C GLN A 101 1.05 -16.34 1.30
N GLY A 102 1.53 -15.15 1.61
CA GLY A 102 1.72 -14.66 2.98
C GLY A 102 3.15 -14.72 3.52
N GLY A 103 4.02 -15.60 3.02
CA GLY A 103 5.41 -15.70 3.51
C GLY A 103 6.24 -14.45 3.19
N GLY A 104 6.00 -13.82 2.05
CA GLY A 104 6.69 -12.61 1.65
C GLY A 104 6.37 -11.40 2.53
N TRP A 105 5.13 -11.25 2.97
CA TRP A 105 4.72 -10.13 3.80
C TRP A 105 5.36 -10.15 5.19
N SER A 106 5.34 -11.29 5.89
CA SER A 106 5.94 -11.39 7.22
C SER A 106 7.46 -11.20 7.20
N SER A 107 8.14 -11.73 6.18
CA SER A 107 9.57 -11.48 5.98
C SER A 107 9.85 -10.01 5.69
N PHE A 108 9.05 -9.39 4.84
CA PHE A 108 9.14 -7.98 4.53
C PHE A 108 8.92 -7.11 5.78
N GLN A 109 7.90 -7.39 6.58
CA GLN A 109 7.64 -6.70 7.85
C GLN A 109 8.79 -6.84 8.84
N SER A 110 9.38 -8.03 8.92
CA SER A 110 10.56 -8.25 9.76
C SER A 110 11.73 -7.36 9.35
N LEU A 111 11.94 -7.17 8.05
CA LEU A 111 12.98 -6.26 7.54
C LEU A 111 12.64 -4.80 7.83
N VAL A 112 11.40 -4.39 7.56
CA VAL A 112 10.91 -3.03 7.81
C VAL A 112 11.08 -2.63 9.26
N ASN A 113 10.74 -3.52 10.19
CA ASN A 113 10.84 -3.28 11.63
C ASN A 113 12.29 -3.15 12.12
N ARG A 114 13.27 -3.57 11.32
CA ARG A 114 14.70 -3.44 11.61
C ARG A 114 15.31 -2.13 11.12
N ILE A 115 14.58 -1.36 10.33
CA ILE A 115 15.01 -0.04 9.89
C ILE A 115 14.88 0.90 11.08
N GLN A 116 16.00 1.34 11.61
CA GLN A 116 16.07 2.32 12.68
C GLN A 116 16.27 3.72 12.09
N ASP A 117 15.83 4.69 12.83
CA ASP A 117 15.97 6.11 12.47
C ASP A 117 17.45 6.53 12.48
#